data_132c75ef1f95e0da8a08302ac5459314
#
_entry.id   132c75ef1f95e0da8a08302ac5459314
#
_cell.length_a   1.000
_cell.length_b   1.000
_cell.length_c   1.000
_cell.angle_alpha   90.00
_cell.angle_beta   90.00
_cell.angle_gamma   90.00
#
_symmetry.space_group_name_H-M   'P 1'
#
loop_
_entity.id
_entity.type
_entity.pdbx_description
1 polymer ?
#
loop_
_entity_poly.entity_id
_entity_poly.type
_entity_poly.pdbx_seq_one_letter_code
_entity_poly.pdbx_strand_id
1 'polypeptide(L)'
;MFSRTDSISKRILLPLVLFLLLAGLAPAALAQTKTFHWTQWDIDVVLQPDGRLAVTETQTLDFSGAPFTFGYRSIPVGRAGNNDGISNVSVREGDQIFTESSSNAPGTFEVVDQGDETRINWYFDPALGERTYTFSYIIDGAVCVGTS
;
A
#
# COMPACT_ATOMS: atom_id res chain seq x y z
N MET A 1 40.19 63.51 10.00
CA MET A 1 39.68 62.59 8.98
C MET A 1 39.21 61.34 9.70
N PHE A 2 37.94 61.29 10.12
CA PHE A 2 37.38 60.20 10.92
C PHE A 2 36.77 59.11 10.03
N SER A 3 37.27 57.90 10.13
CA SER A 3 36.82 56.74 9.40
C SER A 3 35.44 56.31 9.88
N ARG A 4 34.44 56.42 9.01
CA ARG A 4 33.01 56.05 9.23
C ARG A 4 32.68 54.62 8.84
N THR A 5 33.68 53.73 8.73
CA THR A 5 33.52 52.43 8.07
C THR A 5 33.23 51.25 9.07
N ASP A 6 33.43 51.45 10.37
CA ASP A 6 33.34 50.33 11.36
C ASP A 6 31.93 50.05 11.91
N SER A 7 30.99 50.97 11.72
CA SER A 7 29.65 50.85 12.32
C SER A 7 28.65 50.04 11.48
N ILE A 8 28.83 49.95 10.16
CA ILE A 8 27.91 49.28 9.26
C ILE A 8 28.11 47.73 9.27
N SER A 9 29.37 47.30 9.39
CA SER A 9 29.70 45.86 9.40
C SER A 9 29.16 45.15 10.65
N LYS A 10 29.16 45.81 11.80
CA LYS A 10 28.60 45.21 13.05
C LYS A 10 27.09 45.15 13.05
N ARG A 11 26.39 46.05 12.36
CA ARG A 11 24.92 46.04 12.28
C ARG A 11 24.37 44.99 11.34
N ILE A 12 25.14 44.53 10.35
CA ILE A 12 24.76 43.47 9.41
C ILE A 12 25.23 42.11 9.94
N LEU A 13 26.34 42.05 10.65
CA LEU A 13 26.90 40.79 11.17
C LEU A 13 25.99 40.16 12.24
N LEU A 14 25.41 40.97 13.14
CA LEU A 14 24.59 40.48 14.23
C LEU A 14 23.30 39.74 13.75
N PRO A 15 22.50 40.30 12.82
CA PRO A 15 21.31 39.57 12.31
C PRO A 15 21.70 38.36 11.45
N LEU A 16 22.83 38.37 10.76
CA LEU A 16 23.32 37.24 10.00
C LEU A 16 23.72 36.06 10.89
N VAL A 17 24.43 36.34 11.99
CA VAL A 17 24.80 35.32 12.98
C VAL A 17 23.59 34.78 13.71
N LEU A 18 22.61 35.62 14.03
CA LEU A 18 21.34 35.18 14.65
C LEU A 18 20.51 34.29 13.69
N PHE A 19 20.49 34.63 12.40
CA PHE A 19 19.81 33.82 11.38
C PHE A 19 20.48 32.45 11.18
N LEU A 20 21.81 32.39 11.18
CA LEU A 20 22.59 31.14 11.13
C LEU A 20 22.39 30.26 12.36
N LEU A 21 22.27 30.85 13.53
CA LEU A 21 21.99 30.13 14.79
C LEU A 21 20.55 29.54 14.82
N LEU A 22 19.56 30.27 14.27
CA LEU A 22 18.19 29.80 14.16
C LEU A 22 18.03 28.70 13.08
N ALA A 23 18.80 28.77 11.99
CA ALA A 23 18.79 27.73 10.95
C ALA A 23 19.38 26.39 11.44
N GLY A 24 20.30 26.42 12.43
CA GLY A 24 20.87 25.21 13.04
C GLY A 24 19.96 24.48 14.03
N LEU A 25 18.80 25.08 14.39
CA LEU A 25 17.81 24.49 15.29
C LEU A 25 16.63 23.83 14.56
N ALA A 26 16.71 23.66 13.23
CA ALA A 26 15.71 22.91 12.50
C ALA A 26 15.71 21.47 13.03
N PRO A 27 14.59 20.97 13.64
CA PRO A 27 14.54 19.59 14.06
C PRO A 27 14.75 18.72 12.82
N ALA A 28 15.71 17.80 12.86
CA ALA A 28 15.81 16.76 11.86
C ALA A 28 14.48 16.00 11.90
N ALA A 29 13.63 16.20 10.92
CA ALA A 29 12.45 15.41 10.74
C ALA A 29 12.91 13.97 10.49
N LEU A 30 12.93 13.15 11.53
CA LEU A 30 13.16 11.72 11.40
C LEU A 30 12.01 11.18 10.55
N ALA A 31 12.31 10.85 9.30
CA ALA A 31 11.36 10.17 8.44
C ALA A 31 10.98 8.86 9.14
N GLN A 32 9.75 8.77 9.64
CA GLN A 32 9.25 7.54 10.23
C GLN A 32 9.20 6.49 9.14
N THR A 33 9.99 5.43 9.28
CA THR A 33 10.00 4.31 8.33
C THR A 33 8.70 3.55 8.46
N LYS A 34 7.96 3.42 7.34
CA LYS A 34 6.77 2.56 7.27
C LYS A 34 7.22 1.11 7.26
N THR A 35 6.67 0.30 8.15
CA THR A 35 6.88 -1.14 8.18
C THR A 35 5.55 -1.85 8.40
N PHE A 36 5.43 -3.06 7.87
CA PHE A 36 4.29 -3.93 8.14
C PHE A 36 4.76 -5.38 8.23
N HIS A 37 3.99 -6.20 8.91
CA HIS A 37 4.16 -7.65 8.90
C HIS A 37 2.80 -8.33 8.96
N TRP A 38 2.72 -9.55 8.40
CA TRP A 38 1.53 -10.38 8.53
C TRP A 38 1.54 -11.04 9.90
N THR A 39 0.47 -10.86 10.67
CA THR A 39 0.24 -11.60 11.91
C THR A 39 -0.58 -12.87 11.64
N GLN A 40 -1.38 -12.87 10.54
CA GLN A 40 -2.14 -14.03 10.10
C GLN A 40 -2.36 -13.96 8.58
N TRP A 41 -2.32 -15.12 7.92
CA TRP A 41 -2.68 -15.27 6.52
C TRP A 41 -3.30 -16.63 6.29
N ASP A 42 -4.63 -16.67 6.07
CA ASP A 42 -5.41 -17.86 5.79
C ASP A 42 -5.89 -17.83 4.35
N ILE A 43 -5.86 -18.98 3.69
CA ILE A 43 -6.33 -19.15 2.31
C ILE A 43 -7.24 -20.36 2.25
N ASP A 44 -8.50 -20.14 1.87
CA ASP A 44 -9.46 -21.18 1.55
C ASP A 44 -9.63 -21.28 0.04
N VAL A 45 -9.54 -22.50 -0.49
CA VAL A 45 -9.71 -22.78 -1.93
C VAL A 45 -10.76 -23.86 -2.11
N VAL A 46 -11.80 -23.55 -2.91
CA VAL A 46 -12.87 -24.46 -3.24
C VAL A 46 -12.92 -24.74 -4.73
N LEU A 47 -12.73 -26.00 -5.12
CA LEU A 47 -12.90 -26.43 -6.52
C LEU A 47 -14.38 -26.40 -6.87
N GLN A 48 -14.72 -25.63 -7.92
CA GLN A 48 -16.07 -25.54 -8.46
C GLN A 48 -16.35 -26.68 -9.45
N PRO A 49 -17.63 -27.07 -9.67
CA PRO A 49 -17.98 -28.14 -10.60
C PRO A 49 -17.55 -27.87 -12.05
N ASP A 50 -17.34 -26.63 -12.42
CA ASP A 50 -16.88 -26.19 -13.74
C ASP A 50 -15.35 -26.13 -13.89
N GLY A 51 -14.59 -26.59 -12.86
CA GLY A 51 -13.13 -26.62 -12.88
C GLY A 51 -12.46 -25.31 -12.45
N ARG A 52 -13.22 -24.27 -12.08
CA ARG A 52 -12.68 -23.03 -11.52
C ARG A 52 -12.39 -23.18 -10.04
N LEU A 53 -11.49 -22.34 -9.52
CA LEU A 53 -11.20 -22.30 -8.09
C LEU A 53 -11.77 -21.01 -7.47
N ALA A 54 -12.66 -21.16 -6.50
CA ALA A 54 -13.07 -20.05 -5.65
C ALA A 54 -12.08 -19.91 -4.50
N VAL A 55 -11.46 -18.74 -4.39
CA VAL A 55 -10.43 -18.44 -3.40
C VAL A 55 -10.93 -17.37 -2.45
N THR A 56 -10.70 -17.57 -1.16
CA THR A 56 -10.89 -16.56 -0.12
C THR A 56 -9.60 -16.46 0.69
N GLU A 57 -8.95 -15.29 0.63
CA GLU A 57 -7.78 -14.99 1.44
C GLU A 57 -8.16 -14.03 2.58
N THR A 58 -7.82 -14.37 3.80
CA THR A 58 -7.93 -13.46 4.96
C THR A 58 -6.53 -13.12 5.45
N GLN A 59 -6.18 -11.84 5.40
CA GLN A 59 -4.87 -11.34 5.77
C GLN A 59 -5.01 -10.34 6.91
N THR A 60 -4.32 -10.59 8.02
CA THR A 60 -4.16 -9.64 9.11
C THR A 60 -2.75 -9.08 9.07
N LEU A 61 -2.67 -7.74 8.90
CA LEU A 61 -1.42 -6.99 8.83
C LEU A 61 -1.33 -6.05 10.03
N ASP A 62 -0.15 -6.00 10.65
CA ASP A 62 0.17 -4.99 11.65
C ASP A 62 1.05 -3.90 11.02
N PHE A 63 0.54 -2.68 10.99
CA PHE A 63 1.19 -1.50 10.43
C PHE A 63 1.87 -0.68 11.50
N SER A 64 3.14 -0.32 11.29
CA SER A 64 3.92 0.48 12.24
C SER A 64 4.76 1.56 11.56
N GLY A 65 5.20 2.54 12.36
CA GLY A 65 5.88 3.73 11.86
C GLY A 65 4.90 4.81 11.39
N ALA A 66 4.95 5.19 10.10
CA ALA A 66 3.99 6.13 9.54
C ALA A 66 2.75 5.41 8.99
N PRO A 67 1.55 6.05 8.99
CA PRO A 67 0.32 5.41 8.53
C PRO A 67 0.37 4.95 7.08
N PHE A 68 -0.23 3.78 6.82
CA PHE A 68 -0.47 3.24 5.49
C PHE A 68 -1.86 3.67 5.01
N THR A 69 -2.02 3.83 3.70
CA THR A 69 -3.29 4.22 3.05
C THR A 69 -3.67 3.33 1.89
N PHE A 70 -2.78 2.41 1.50
CA PHE A 70 -3.05 1.44 0.44
C PHE A 70 -2.22 0.18 0.64
N GLY A 71 -2.67 -0.91 0.04
CA GLY A 71 -1.95 -2.17 -0.12
C GLY A 71 -2.15 -2.74 -1.50
N TYR A 72 -1.39 -3.79 -1.84
CA TYR A 72 -1.61 -4.55 -3.06
C TYR A 72 -1.39 -6.04 -2.84
N ARG A 73 -2.13 -6.86 -3.59
CA ARG A 73 -1.98 -8.31 -3.67
C ARG A 73 -1.73 -8.70 -5.12
N SER A 74 -0.55 -9.25 -5.40
CA SER A 74 -0.21 -9.78 -6.72
C SER A 74 -0.53 -11.27 -6.79
N ILE A 75 -1.26 -11.68 -7.82
CA ILE A 75 -1.66 -13.06 -8.08
C ILE A 75 -1.06 -13.44 -9.44
N PRO A 76 -0.15 -14.43 -9.49
CA PRO A 76 0.42 -14.91 -10.75
C PRO A 76 -0.70 -15.47 -11.65
N VAL A 77 -0.69 -15.08 -12.93
CA VAL A 77 -1.68 -15.53 -13.93
C VAL A 77 -0.98 -15.99 -15.21
N GLY A 78 -1.74 -16.51 -16.14
CA GLY A 78 -1.20 -17.00 -17.41
C GLY A 78 -0.18 -18.12 -17.17
N ARG A 79 0.93 -18.06 -17.88
CA ARG A 79 1.99 -19.08 -17.78
C ARG A 79 2.63 -19.11 -16.39
N ALA A 80 2.79 -17.97 -15.70
CA ALA A 80 3.38 -17.87 -14.37
C ALA A 80 2.48 -18.50 -13.28
N GLY A 81 1.16 -18.35 -13.41
CA GLY A 81 0.16 -18.91 -12.49
C GLY A 81 -0.41 -20.26 -12.90
N ASN A 82 -0.12 -20.73 -14.13
CA ASN A 82 -0.75 -21.90 -14.74
C ASN A 82 -2.29 -21.83 -14.68
N ASN A 83 -2.83 -20.66 -15.03
CA ASN A 83 -4.27 -20.37 -15.06
C ASN A 83 -4.58 -19.31 -16.13
N ASP A 84 -5.87 -19.07 -16.41
CA ASP A 84 -6.30 -18.11 -17.43
C ASP A 84 -6.56 -16.70 -16.87
N GLY A 85 -6.35 -16.49 -15.57
CA GLY A 85 -6.55 -15.21 -14.89
C GLY A 85 -7.46 -15.33 -13.69
N ILE A 86 -7.86 -14.18 -13.15
CA ILE A 86 -8.81 -14.10 -12.04
C ILE A 86 -10.04 -13.28 -12.44
N SER A 87 -11.18 -13.60 -11.84
CA SER A 87 -12.44 -12.90 -12.03
C SER A 87 -13.22 -12.77 -10.71
N ASN A 88 -14.32 -12.00 -10.72
CA ASN A 88 -15.22 -11.82 -9.57
C ASN A 88 -14.48 -11.38 -8.28
N VAL A 89 -13.58 -10.43 -8.42
CA VAL A 89 -12.79 -9.92 -7.28
C VAL A 89 -13.67 -9.11 -6.34
N SER A 90 -13.55 -9.37 -5.05
CA SER A 90 -14.10 -8.53 -4.00
C SER A 90 -13.10 -8.33 -2.88
N VAL A 91 -13.15 -7.16 -2.24
CA VAL A 91 -12.28 -6.79 -1.11
C VAL A 91 -13.17 -6.27 0.01
N ARG A 92 -12.88 -6.68 1.24
CA ARG A 92 -13.57 -6.15 2.42
C ARG A 92 -12.65 -6.02 3.62
N GLU A 93 -12.99 -5.12 4.53
CA GLU A 93 -12.41 -5.00 5.85
C GLU A 93 -13.54 -5.14 6.89
N GLY A 94 -13.54 -6.24 7.64
CA GLY A 94 -14.68 -6.58 8.50
C GLY A 94 -15.99 -6.65 7.69
N ASP A 95 -16.97 -5.82 8.08
CA ASP A 95 -18.26 -5.71 7.39
C ASP A 95 -18.27 -4.68 6.24
N GLN A 96 -17.22 -3.88 6.11
CA GLN A 96 -17.10 -2.89 5.04
C GLN A 96 -16.67 -3.56 3.74
N ILE A 97 -17.55 -3.53 2.73
CA ILE A 97 -17.24 -3.99 1.37
C ILE A 97 -16.68 -2.80 0.60
N PHE A 98 -15.51 -3.00 -0.04
CA PHE A 98 -14.87 -2.00 -0.87
C PHE A 98 -15.55 -1.96 -2.25
N THR A 99 -15.57 -0.79 -2.86
CA THR A 99 -16.13 -0.58 -4.20
C THR A 99 -15.03 -0.64 -5.25
N GLU A 100 -15.23 -1.37 -6.34
CA GLU A 100 -14.29 -1.36 -7.47
C GLU A 100 -14.29 0.01 -8.14
N SER A 101 -13.12 0.67 -8.15
CA SER A 101 -12.95 2.04 -8.68
C SER A 101 -11.48 2.38 -8.80
N SER A 102 -11.10 3.09 -9.87
CA SER A 102 -9.76 3.66 -10.06
C SER A 102 -9.55 5.02 -9.37
N SER A 103 -10.44 5.41 -8.46
CA SER A 103 -10.39 6.73 -7.79
C SER A 103 -9.30 6.85 -6.73
N ASN A 104 -8.75 5.73 -6.25
CA ASN A 104 -7.81 5.65 -5.12
C ASN A 104 -8.38 6.20 -3.79
N ALA A 105 -9.70 6.34 -3.70
CA ALA A 105 -10.35 6.80 -2.48
C ALA A 105 -10.39 5.69 -1.42
N PRO A 106 -10.38 6.02 -0.11
CA PRO A 106 -10.58 5.02 0.93
C PRO A 106 -11.87 4.22 0.73
N GLY A 107 -11.81 2.90 0.97
CA GLY A 107 -12.92 1.99 0.74
C GLY A 107 -13.11 1.58 -0.73
N THR A 108 -12.10 1.81 -1.58
CA THR A 108 -12.09 1.35 -2.98
C THR A 108 -10.98 0.35 -3.25
N PHE A 109 -11.15 -0.45 -4.30
CA PHE A 109 -10.10 -1.29 -4.86
C PHE A 109 -10.14 -1.23 -6.40
N GLU A 110 -9.02 -1.58 -7.02
CA GLU A 110 -8.92 -1.77 -8.47
C GLU A 110 -8.18 -3.06 -8.80
N VAL A 111 -8.53 -3.65 -9.94
CA VAL A 111 -7.86 -4.83 -10.48
C VAL A 111 -7.05 -4.41 -11.69
N VAL A 112 -5.73 -4.64 -11.65
CA VAL A 112 -4.80 -4.19 -12.68
C VAL A 112 -4.09 -5.39 -13.28
N ASP A 113 -4.21 -5.57 -14.60
CA ASP A 113 -3.45 -6.55 -15.37
C ASP A 113 -2.01 -6.05 -15.56
N GLN A 114 -1.05 -6.87 -15.14
CA GLN A 114 0.39 -6.62 -15.27
C GLN A 114 1.06 -7.63 -16.24
N GLY A 115 0.27 -8.36 -17.02
CA GLY A 115 0.74 -9.41 -17.93
C GLY A 115 0.88 -10.77 -17.25
N ASP A 116 1.97 -11.02 -16.54
CA ASP A 116 2.21 -12.30 -15.85
C ASP A 116 1.59 -12.37 -14.44
N GLU A 117 1.03 -11.27 -13.96
CA GLU A 117 0.30 -11.18 -12.70
C GLU A 117 -0.92 -10.25 -12.83
N THR A 118 -1.95 -10.54 -12.05
CA THR A 118 -3.04 -9.59 -11.79
C THR A 118 -2.85 -9.03 -10.40
N ARG A 119 -2.89 -7.70 -10.30
CA ARG A 119 -2.73 -6.99 -9.04
C ARG A 119 -4.06 -6.44 -8.56
N ILE A 120 -4.42 -6.73 -7.31
CA ILE A 120 -5.53 -6.11 -6.60
C ILE A 120 -4.94 -5.03 -5.71
N ASN A 121 -5.16 -3.76 -6.05
CA ASN A 121 -4.81 -2.62 -5.21
C ASN A 121 -6.02 -2.27 -4.35
N TRP A 122 -5.86 -2.00 -3.06
CA TRP A 122 -6.96 -1.50 -2.22
C TRP A 122 -6.51 -0.30 -1.41
N TYR A 123 -7.45 0.63 -1.22
CA TYR A 123 -7.22 1.92 -0.60
C TYR A 123 -8.08 2.06 0.66
N PHE A 124 -7.50 2.54 1.73
CA PHE A 124 -8.15 2.63 3.04
C PHE A 124 -7.72 3.90 3.79
N ASP A 125 -8.48 4.28 4.82
CA ASP A 125 -8.13 5.40 5.68
C ASP A 125 -6.77 5.16 6.35
N PRO A 126 -6.00 6.24 6.67
CA PRO A 126 -4.69 6.11 7.29
C PRO A 126 -4.71 5.14 8.48
N ALA A 127 -3.95 4.07 8.39
CA ALA A 127 -3.97 2.96 9.34
C ALA A 127 -2.62 2.73 10.02
N LEU A 128 -2.68 2.47 11.31
CA LEU A 128 -1.63 1.91 12.17
C LEU A 128 -2.23 0.76 12.99
N GLY A 129 -1.38 -0.16 13.44
CA GLY A 129 -1.80 -1.35 14.17
C GLY A 129 -2.43 -2.41 13.27
N GLU A 130 -3.12 -3.36 13.87
CA GLU A 130 -3.68 -4.51 13.16
C GLU A 130 -4.92 -4.14 12.34
N ARG A 131 -4.93 -4.61 11.08
CA ARG A 131 -6.06 -4.52 10.16
C ARG A 131 -6.23 -5.84 9.43
N THR A 132 -7.47 -6.28 9.27
CA THR A 132 -7.80 -7.55 8.61
C THR A 132 -8.59 -7.30 7.34
N TYR A 133 -8.03 -7.76 6.23
CA TYR A 133 -8.66 -7.68 4.91
C TYR A 133 -9.00 -9.07 4.40
N THR A 134 -10.15 -9.19 3.75
CA THR A 134 -10.55 -10.43 3.06
C THR A 134 -10.68 -10.15 1.58
N PHE A 135 -10.00 -10.96 0.77
CA PHE A 135 -10.06 -10.95 -0.69
C PHE A 135 -10.76 -12.20 -1.13
N SER A 136 -11.77 -12.07 -2.01
CA SER A 136 -12.41 -13.22 -2.65
C SER A 136 -12.33 -13.05 -4.16
N TYR A 137 -11.99 -14.12 -4.87
CA TYR A 137 -11.88 -14.12 -6.33
C TYR A 137 -11.98 -15.54 -6.88
N ILE A 138 -12.22 -15.64 -8.17
CA ILE A 138 -12.22 -16.91 -8.92
C ILE A 138 -10.93 -16.98 -9.73
N ILE A 139 -10.25 -18.12 -9.69
CA ILE A 139 -9.16 -18.45 -10.61
C ILE A 139 -9.75 -19.28 -11.75
N ASP A 140 -9.60 -18.78 -12.97
CA ASP A 140 -10.08 -19.41 -14.19
C ASP A 140 -8.98 -20.28 -14.81
N GLY A 141 -9.36 -21.43 -15.39
CA GLY A 141 -8.45 -22.31 -16.11
C GLY A 141 -7.37 -23.03 -15.31
N ALA A 142 -7.45 -23.02 -13.97
CA ALA A 142 -6.44 -23.66 -13.11
C ALA A 142 -6.49 -25.19 -13.13
N VAL A 143 -7.60 -25.78 -13.50
CA VAL A 143 -7.79 -27.24 -13.55
C VAL A 143 -8.20 -27.66 -14.95
N CYS A 144 -7.33 -28.44 -15.62
CA CYS A 144 -7.67 -29.10 -16.89
C CYS A 144 -8.31 -30.45 -16.61
N VAL A 145 -9.57 -30.65 -16.95
CA VAL A 145 -10.22 -31.96 -16.94
C VAL A 145 -9.84 -32.67 -18.21
N GLY A 146 -8.93 -33.67 -18.10
CA GLY A 146 -8.60 -34.53 -19.23
C GLY A 146 -9.81 -35.39 -19.60
N THR A 147 -10.32 -35.27 -20.84
CA THR A 147 -11.22 -36.27 -21.43
C THR A 147 -10.37 -37.48 -21.85
N SER A 148 -10.53 -38.60 -21.19
CA SER A 148 -10.03 -39.92 -21.62
C SER A 148 -10.85 -40.49 -22.76
#